data_9d9525cb05ba906a1cbb06fa5a16e2ce
#
_entry.id   9d9525cb05ba906a1cbb06fa5a16e2ce
#
_cell.length_a   1.000
_cell.length_b   1.000
_cell.length_c   1.000
_cell.angle_alpha   90.00
_cell.angle_beta   90.00
_cell.angle_gamma   90.00
#
_symmetry.space_group_name_H-M   'P 1'
#
loop_
_entity.id
_entity.type
_entity.pdbx_description
1 polymer ?
#
loop_
_entity_poly.entity_id
_entity_poly.type
_entity_poly.pdbx_seq_one_letter_code
_entity_poly.pdbx_strand_id
1 'polypeptide(L)'
;IKKEFLNEEDFLGSAYDADSDGKEGKYYVYDYEEVKKIKNIEKYFEITPKGNWEGKIILVEKKEKADKETLIKLLELRKAKKKPFFDNKTQLDLNCLWISALVAANDILPRNGYLILAEEFFKKIEKKYLKDKIYHSYSKEIVFIEDYAFLINAINDLSEKTMSFKYKDLAIKLSKEA
;
A
#
# COMPACT_ATOMS: atom_id res chain seq x y z
N ILE A 1 -4.77 2.36 0.90
CA ILE A 1 -3.36 2.39 1.32
C ILE A 1 -3.23 3.15 2.63
N LYS A 2 -3.54 4.45 2.73
CA LYS A 2 -3.36 5.25 3.95
C LYS A 2 -3.81 4.54 5.24
N LYS A 3 -4.97 3.89 5.21
CA LYS A 3 -5.61 3.28 6.38
C LYS A 3 -4.90 2.01 6.90
N GLU A 4 -4.15 1.33 6.03
CA GLU A 4 -3.58 0.02 6.32
C GLU A 4 -2.04 0.02 6.33
N PHE A 5 -1.41 0.91 5.56
CA PHE A 5 0.04 0.87 5.33
C PHE A 5 0.80 2.08 5.86
N LEU A 6 0.15 3.15 6.32
CA LEU A 6 0.87 4.22 6.98
C LEU A 6 1.25 3.81 8.40
N ASN A 7 2.51 4.02 8.75
CA ASN A 7 3.02 3.87 10.10
C ASN A 7 2.77 5.15 10.93
N GLU A 8 3.22 5.16 12.17
CA GLU A 8 3.03 6.28 13.11
C GLU A 8 3.70 7.59 12.69
N GLU A 9 4.68 7.53 11.78
CA GLU A 9 5.36 8.71 11.22
C GLU A 9 4.73 9.17 9.89
N ASP A 10 3.61 8.58 9.48
CA ASP A 10 2.96 8.80 8.18
C ASP A 10 3.82 8.46 6.95
N PHE A 11 4.69 7.47 7.06
CA PHE A 11 5.34 6.83 5.92
C PHE A 11 4.71 5.47 5.62
N LEU A 12 4.86 4.98 4.40
CA LEU A 12 4.49 3.61 4.10
C LEU A 12 5.45 2.65 4.79
N GLY A 13 4.90 1.74 5.59
CA GLY A 13 5.61 0.55 6.03
C GLY A 13 5.76 -0.46 4.89
N SER A 14 6.65 -1.42 5.08
CA SER A 14 7.08 -2.32 4.01
C SER A 14 6.04 -3.33 3.61
N ALA A 15 5.49 -4.09 4.55
CA ALA A 15 4.61 -5.22 4.24
C ALA A 15 3.79 -5.70 5.44
N TYR A 16 2.79 -6.52 5.15
CA TYR A 16 2.20 -7.44 6.13
C TYR A 16 2.82 -8.83 5.95
N ASP A 17 3.04 -9.54 7.06
CA ASP A 17 3.42 -10.94 7.03
C ASP A 17 2.36 -11.76 6.28
N ALA A 18 2.78 -12.79 5.58
CA ALA A 18 1.88 -13.77 4.99
C ALA A 18 1.16 -14.58 6.08
N ASP A 19 1.84 -14.78 7.21
CA ASP A 19 1.34 -15.59 8.31
C ASP A 19 0.52 -14.77 9.31
N SER A 20 -0.51 -15.40 9.81
CA SER A 20 -1.27 -14.94 10.96
C SER A 20 -1.50 -16.11 11.89
N ASP A 21 -1.07 -15.96 13.17
CA ASP A 21 -1.23 -17.01 14.17
C ASP A 21 -0.62 -18.35 13.75
N GLY A 22 0.59 -18.27 13.14
CA GLY A 22 1.38 -19.43 12.70
C GLY A 22 0.82 -20.17 11.48
N LYS A 23 -0.07 -19.55 10.70
CA LYS A 23 -0.62 -20.13 9.46
C LYS A 23 -0.69 -19.09 8.38
N GLU A 24 -0.18 -19.44 7.20
CA GLU A 24 -0.23 -18.60 6.01
C GLU A 24 -1.69 -18.33 5.60
N GLY A 25 -1.98 -17.10 5.25
CA GLY A 25 -3.28 -16.66 4.73
C GLY A 25 -4.45 -16.70 5.72
N LYS A 26 -4.26 -17.20 6.96
CA LYS A 26 -5.36 -17.42 7.93
C LYS A 26 -6.25 -16.19 8.15
N TYR A 27 -5.70 -15.00 8.09
CA TYR A 27 -6.44 -13.75 8.27
C TYR A 27 -7.44 -13.48 7.13
N TYR A 28 -7.14 -13.94 5.92
CA TYR A 28 -7.87 -13.59 4.70
C TYR A 28 -8.87 -14.66 4.24
N VAL A 29 -8.79 -15.88 4.78
CA VAL A 29 -9.71 -16.98 4.44
C VAL A 29 -10.85 -17.09 5.45
N TYR A 30 -11.94 -17.73 5.09
CA TYR A 30 -13.13 -17.89 5.91
C TYR A 30 -13.51 -19.35 6.11
N ASP A 31 -14.20 -19.63 7.22
CA ASP A 31 -14.86 -20.91 7.43
C ASP A 31 -16.27 -20.90 6.80
N TYR A 32 -16.66 -22.02 6.19
CA TYR A 32 -18.01 -22.15 5.61
C TYR A 32 -19.09 -21.88 6.64
N GLU A 33 -18.93 -22.42 7.85
CA GLU A 33 -19.89 -22.28 8.96
C GLU A 33 -20.08 -20.83 9.45
N GLU A 34 -19.06 -19.97 9.21
CA GLU A 34 -19.15 -18.55 9.54
C GLU A 34 -19.88 -17.78 8.43
N VAL A 35 -19.44 -17.96 7.19
CA VAL A 35 -19.97 -17.15 6.07
C VAL A 35 -21.36 -17.54 5.65
N LYS A 36 -21.76 -18.82 5.76
CA LYS A 36 -23.12 -19.27 5.43
C LYS A 36 -24.22 -18.59 6.25
N LYS A 37 -23.87 -18.00 7.41
CA LYS A 37 -24.80 -17.24 8.27
C LYS A 37 -25.11 -15.85 7.72
N ILE A 38 -24.31 -15.36 6.76
CA ILE A 38 -24.54 -14.07 6.13
C ILE A 38 -25.65 -14.24 5.09
N LYS A 39 -26.72 -13.45 5.24
CA LYS A 39 -27.89 -13.52 4.33
C LYS A 39 -27.44 -13.28 2.88
N ASN A 40 -27.93 -14.13 1.98
CA ASN A 40 -27.67 -14.05 0.54
C ASN A 40 -26.20 -14.18 0.12
N ILE A 41 -25.28 -14.63 0.97
CA ILE A 41 -23.84 -14.72 0.67
C ILE A 41 -23.58 -15.51 -0.63
N GLU A 42 -24.32 -16.61 -0.86
CA GLU A 42 -24.19 -17.47 -2.04
C GLU A 42 -24.62 -16.79 -3.36
N LYS A 43 -25.37 -15.69 -3.27
CA LYS A 43 -25.72 -14.86 -4.41
C LYS A 43 -24.47 -14.12 -4.95
N TYR A 44 -23.61 -13.69 -4.05
CA TYR A 44 -22.48 -12.83 -4.35
C TYR A 44 -21.14 -13.56 -4.44
N PHE A 45 -20.97 -14.65 -3.68
CA PHE A 45 -19.71 -15.36 -3.59
C PHE A 45 -19.86 -16.85 -3.83
N GLU A 46 -18.81 -17.46 -4.37
CA GLU A 46 -18.71 -18.92 -4.44
C GLU A 46 -18.27 -19.43 -3.08
N ILE A 47 -19.20 -20.13 -2.41
CA ILE A 47 -18.91 -20.79 -1.14
C ILE A 47 -19.39 -22.23 -1.17
N THR A 48 -18.58 -23.14 -0.62
CA THR A 48 -18.92 -24.56 -0.49
C THR A 48 -18.49 -25.11 0.86
N PRO A 49 -19.14 -26.15 1.37
CA PRO A 49 -18.71 -26.78 2.63
C PRO A 49 -17.27 -27.30 2.63
N LYS A 50 -16.75 -27.69 1.45
CA LYS A 50 -15.37 -28.17 1.28
C LYS A 50 -14.35 -27.05 1.24
N GLY A 51 -14.81 -25.81 1.05
CA GLY A 51 -13.92 -24.68 0.74
C GLY A 51 -13.31 -24.79 -0.66
N ASN A 52 -12.45 -23.85 -1.00
CA ASN A 52 -11.71 -23.82 -2.26
C ASN A 52 -10.19 -23.70 -2.04
N TRP A 53 -9.75 -23.67 -0.80
CA TRP A 53 -8.34 -23.63 -0.42
C TRP A 53 -8.16 -24.25 0.99
N GLU A 54 -7.55 -25.44 1.08
CA GLU A 54 -7.24 -26.15 2.33
C GLU A 54 -8.43 -26.27 3.32
N GLY A 55 -9.63 -26.54 2.81
CA GLY A 55 -10.84 -26.62 3.63
C GLY A 55 -11.39 -25.27 4.10
N LYS A 56 -10.80 -24.17 3.64
CA LYS A 56 -11.24 -22.79 3.88
C LYS A 56 -11.79 -22.17 2.59
N ILE A 57 -12.40 -21.00 2.74
CA ILE A 57 -12.97 -20.24 1.63
C ILE A 57 -12.13 -18.98 1.39
N ILE A 58 -11.54 -18.90 0.18
CA ILE A 58 -11.14 -17.63 -0.42
C ILE A 58 -12.38 -17.11 -1.15
N LEU A 59 -12.82 -15.89 -0.82
CA LEU A 59 -14.01 -15.32 -1.43
C LEU A 59 -13.77 -14.98 -2.90
N VAL A 60 -14.49 -15.66 -3.78
CA VAL A 60 -14.51 -15.39 -5.23
C VAL A 60 -15.86 -14.76 -5.55
N GLU A 61 -15.81 -13.49 -5.97
CA GLU A 61 -17.03 -12.72 -6.29
C GLU A 61 -17.65 -13.21 -7.61
N LYS A 62 -18.96 -13.40 -7.61
CA LYS A 62 -19.74 -13.73 -8.79
C LYS A 62 -20.02 -12.48 -9.65
N LYS A 63 -20.83 -12.62 -10.70
CA LYS A 63 -21.22 -11.50 -11.56
C LYS A 63 -21.94 -10.38 -10.80
N GLU A 64 -22.77 -10.74 -9.84
CA GLU A 64 -23.49 -9.78 -9.02
C GLU A 64 -22.63 -9.29 -7.88
N LYS A 65 -22.51 -7.97 -7.76
CA LYS A 65 -21.69 -7.32 -6.71
C LYS A 65 -22.36 -7.43 -5.35
N ALA A 66 -21.56 -7.75 -4.34
CA ALA A 66 -22.04 -7.83 -2.97
C ALA A 66 -22.54 -6.46 -2.48
N ASP A 67 -23.65 -6.47 -1.77
CA ASP A 67 -24.16 -5.29 -1.12
C ASP A 67 -23.28 -4.86 0.07
N LYS A 68 -23.48 -3.62 0.49
CA LYS A 68 -22.68 -3.00 1.56
C LYS A 68 -22.82 -3.74 2.90
N GLU A 69 -24.00 -4.28 3.20
CA GLU A 69 -24.24 -5.01 4.44
C GLU A 69 -23.44 -6.31 4.49
N THR A 70 -23.46 -7.08 3.38
CA THR A 70 -22.65 -8.29 3.22
C THR A 70 -21.16 -8.01 3.38
N LEU A 71 -20.66 -6.95 2.72
CA LEU A 71 -19.23 -6.57 2.83
C LEU A 71 -18.83 -6.14 4.25
N ILE A 72 -19.72 -5.45 4.98
CA ILE A 72 -19.48 -5.08 6.38
C ILE A 72 -19.37 -6.32 7.26
N LYS A 73 -20.28 -7.27 7.13
CA LYS A 73 -20.26 -8.53 7.91
C LYS A 73 -19.01 -9.36 7.65
N LEU A 74 -18.59 -9.47 6.38
CA LEU A 74 -17.34 -10.13 6.02
C LEU A 74 -16.13 -9.43 6.62
N LEU A 75 -16.12 -8.10 6.60
CA LEU A 75 -15.04 -7.32 7.21
C LEU A 75 -15.00 -7.50 8.74
N GLU A 76 -16.15 -7.58 9.41
CA GLU A 76 -16.24 -7.84 10.86
C GLU A 76 -15.69 -9.22 11.21
N LEU A 77 -16.07 -10.27 10.46
CA LEU A 77 -15.50 -11.61 10.63
C LEU A 77 -13.98 -11.62 10.47
N ARG A 78 -13.46 -10.89 9.47
CA ARG A 78 -12.01 -10.77 9.27
C ARG A 78 -11.33 -10.03 10.42
N LYS A 79 -11.90 -8.92 10.87
CA LYS A 79 -11.36 -8.12 11.98
C LYS A 79 -11.34 -8.83 13.33
N ALA A 80 -12.20 -9.82 13.52
CA ALA A 80 -12.21 -10.66 14.72
C ALA A 80 -11.00 -11.62 14.79
N LYS A 81 -10.30 -11.84 13.66
CA LYS A 81 -9.09 -12.67 13.60
C LYS A 81 -7.85 -11.87 13.98
N LYS A 82 -6.81 -12.59 14.42
CA LYS A 82 -5.49 -11.99 14.67
C LYS A 82 -4.92 -11.45 13.36
N LYS A 83 -4.64 -10.15 13.32
CA LYS A 83 -4.05 -9.50 12.15
C LYS A 83 -2.61 -9.98 11.93
N PRO A 84 -2.14 -10.15 10.68
CA PRO A 84 -0.74 -10.41 10.39
C PRO A 84 0.18 -9.32 10.97
N PHE A 85 1.43 -9.68 11.24
CA PHE A 85 2.43 -8.70 11.65
C PHE A 85 2.63 -7.65 10.57
N PHE A 86 2.65 -6.39 10.94
CA PHE A 86 2.93 -5.27 10.05
C PHE A 86 4.40 -4.88 10.21
N ASP A 87 5.19 -5.08 9.17
CA ASP A 87 6.55 -4.54 9.10
C ASP A 87 6.46 -3.04 8.81
N ASN A 88 6.60 -2.25 9.85
CA ASN A 88 6.49 -0.79 9.80
C ASN A 88 7.77 -0.09 9.37
N LYS A 89 8.81 -0.83 8.93
CA LYS A 89 10.02 -0.24 8.38
C LYS A 89 9.69 0.66 7.20
N THR A 90 10.30 1.83 7.18
CA THR A 90 10.17 2.78 6.09
C THR A 90 11.33 2.60 5.12
N GLN A 91 11.05 2.23 3.88
CA GLN A 91 12.02 2.08 2.80
C GLN A 91 11.83 3.21 1.79
N LEU A 92 12.94 3.81 1.33
CA LEU A 92 12.89 4.99 0.46
C LEU A 92 12.23 4.69 -0.88
N ASP A 93 12.61 3.61 -1.52
CA ASP A 93 12.10 3.15 -2.81
C ASP A 93 10.58 2.99 -2.80
N LEU A 94 10.01 2.25 -1.83
CA LEU A 94 8.56 2.05 -1.70
C LEU A 94 7.81 3.36 -1.46
N ASN A 95 8.41 4.26 -0.67
CA ASN A 95 7.80 5.55 -0.39
C ASN A 95 7.86 6.50 -1.60
N CYS A 96 8.88 6.37 -2.46
CA CYS A 96 8.95 7.08 -3.73
C CYS A 96 7.90 6.55 -4.72
N LEU A 97 7.69 5.23 -4.81
CA LEU A 97 6.60 4.66 -5.61
C LEU A 97 5.22 5.17 -5.18
N TRP A 98 5.02 5.43 -3.89
CA TRP A 98 3.78 6.05 -3.41
C TRP A 98 3.57 7.46 -3.97
N ILE A 99 4.62 8.27 -4.05
CA ILE A 99 4.57 9.60 -4.67
C ILE A 99 4.15 9.49 -6.14
N SER A 100 4.80 8.63 -6.91
CA SER A 100 4.46 8.38 -8.30
C SER A 100 3.00 7.92 -8.47
N ALA A 101 2.52 7.04 -7.59
CA ALA A 101 1.13 6.60 -7.59
C ALA A 101 0.14 7.74 -7.28
N LEU A 102 0.49 8.66 -6.39
CA LEU A 102 -0.34 9.85 -6.10
C LEU A 102 -0.39 10.81 -7.29
N VAL A 103 0.74 11.01 -7.95
CA VAL A 103 0.80 11.85 -9.17
C VAL A 103 -0.06 11.23 -10.28
N ALA A 104 0.08 9.94 -10.53
CA ALA A 104 -0.76 9.22 -11.50
C ALA A 104 -2.26 9.26 -11.14
N ALA A 105 -2.60 9.14 -9.86
CA ALA A 105 -3.98 9.26 -9.39
C ALA A 105 -4.55 10.66 -9.62
N ASN A 106 -3.72 11.71 -9.52
CA ASN A 106 -4.13 13.07 -9.81
C ASN A 106 -4.53 13.29 -11.28
N ASP A 107 -3.94 12.56 -12.21
CA ASP A 107 -4.30 12.66 -13.63
C ASP A 107 -5.72 12.16 -13.90
N ILE A 108 -6.15 11.14 -13.16
CA ILE A 108 -7.48 10.53 -13.30
C ILE A 108 -8.51 11.28 -12.43
N LEU A 109 -8.10 11.76 -11.26
CA LEU A 109 -8.96 12.35 -10.25
C LEU A 109 -8.40 13.71 -9.76
N PRO A 110 -8.28 14.73 -10.61
CA PRO A 110 -7.54 15.97 -10.31
C PRO A 110 -8.13 16.81 -9.18
N ARG A 111 -9.40 16.61 -8.83
CA ARG A 111 -10.07 17.37 -7.76
C ARG A 111 -9.88 16.78 -6.35
N ASN A 112 -9.17 15.65 -6.22
CA ASN A 112 -9.05 14.95 -4.94
C ASN A 112 -7.80 15.35 -4.14
N GLY A 113 -7.02 16.35 -4.62
CA GLY A 113 -5.85 16.85 -3.90
C GLY A 113 -4.65 15.90 -3.86
N TYR A 114 -4.60 14.92 -4.75
CA TYR A 114 -3.51 13.93 -4.75
C TYR A 114 -2.15 14.54 -5.07
N LEU A 115 -2.08 15.57 -5.92
CA LEU A 115 -0.82 16.25 -6.21
C LEU A 115 -0.30 17.01 -4.97
N ILE A 116 -1.17 17.69 -4.25
CA ILE A 116 -0.81 18.37 -3.00
C ILE A 116 -0.26 17.35 -1.99
N LEU A 117 -0.95 16.23 -1.87
CA LEU A 117 -0.52 15.14 -0.99
C LEU A 117 0.84 14.57 -1.40
N ALA A 118 1.11 14.41 -2.71
CA ALA A 118 2.39 13.96 -3.23
C ALA A 118 3.53 14.93 -2.86
N GLU A 119 3.31 16.24 -3.03
CA GLU A 119 4.29 17.26 -2.66
C GLU A 119 4.56 17.31 -1.14
N GLU A 120 3.50 17.22 -0.31
CA GLU A 120 3.64 17.15 1.14
C GLU A 120 4.42 15.90 1.57
N PHE A 121 4.14 14.77 0.93
CA PHE A 121 4.83 13.53 1.21
C PHE A 121 6.29 13.59 0.77
N PHE A 122 6.58 14.18 -0.39
CA PHE A 122 7.95 14.41 -0.85
C PHE A 122 8.75 15.30 0.11
N LYS A 123 8.16 16.35 0.67
CA LYS A 123 8.82 17.19 1.70
C LYS A 123 9.23 16.38 2.93
N LYS A 124 8.44 15.38 3.32
CA LYS A 124 8.80 14.45 4.41
C LYS A 124 10.00 13.58 4.01
N ILE A 125 9.98 13.04 2.77
CA ILE A 125 11.11 12.27 2.22
C ILE A 125 12.38 13.12 2.18
N GLU A 126 12.29 14.32 1.60
CA GLU A 126 13.42 15.28 1.52
C GLU A 126 14.03 15.51 2.90
N LYS A 127 13.21 15.77 3.90
CA LYS A 127 13.67 16.03 5.28
C LYS A 127 14.31 14.82 5.95
N LYS A 128 13.83 13.61 5.66
CA LYS A 128 14.26 12.39 6.36
C LYS A 128 15.43 11.69 5.67
N TYR A 129 15.42 11.62 4.33
CA TYR A 129 16.32 10.78 3.54
C TYR A 129 17.32 11.53 2.68
N LEU A 130 17.10 12.81 2.34
CA LEU A 130 17.97 13.61 1.49
C LEU A 130 18.75 14.66 2.29
N LYS A 131 19.52 14.21 3.27
CA LYS A 131 20.42 15.11 4.06
C LYS A 131 21.79 15.15 3.36
N ASP A 132 22.81 14.55 4.01
CA ASP A 132 24.16 14.47 3.46
C ASP A 132 24.34 13.31 2.48
N LYS A 133 23.58 12.24 2.68
CA LYS A 133 23.53 11.04 1.86
C LYS A 133 22.09 10.52 1.78
N ILE A 134 21.83 9.71 0.76
CA ILE A 134 20.58 8.94 0.64
C ILE A 134 20.75 7.64 1.42
N TYR A 135 19.65 7.19 2.05
CA TYR A 135 19.59 5.94 2.79
C TYR A 135 18.38 5.13 2.34
N HIS A 136 18.54 3.82 2.19
CA HIS A 136 17.43 2.91 1.89
C HIS A 136 16.39 2.89 3.04
N SER A 137 16.89 2.77 4.28
CA SER A 137 16.06 2.79 5.48
C SER A 137 16.72 3.64 6.55
N TYR A 138 15.93 4.36 7.34
CA TYR A 138 16.39 5.31 8.35
C TYR A 138 17.43 4.75 9.35
N SER A 139 17.40 3.44 9.59
CA SER A 139 18.28 2.79 10.58
C SER A 139 19.58 2.19 10.02
N LYS A 140 19.82 2.28 8.71
CA LYS A 140 20.98 1.65 8.05
C LYS A 140 21.59 2.57 7.00
N GLU A 141 22.90 2.76 7.06
CA GLU A 141 23.69 3.52 6.08
C GLU A 141 23.91 2.71 4.78
N ILE A 142 22.88 2.05 4.28
CA ILE A 142 22.90 1.29 3.04
C ILE A 142 22.00 2.04 2.04
N VAL A 143 22.47 2.14 0.80
CA VAL A 143 21.70 2.64 -0.34
C VAL A 143 21.81 1.63 -1.48
N PHE A 144 20.74 1.44 -2.20
CA PHE A 144 20.68 0.61 -3.41
C PHE A 144 20.45 1.49 -4.63
N ILE A 145 20.78 0.99 -5.81
CA ILE A 145 20.52 1.72 -7.06
C ILE A 145 19.03 1.97 -7.27
N GLU A 146 18.19 1.08 -6.78
CA GLU A 146 16.73 1.21 -6.79
C GLU A 146 16.22 2.43 -6.01
N ASP A 147 16.90 2.79 -4.91
CA ASP A 147 16.55 3.99 -4.13
C ASP A 147 16.73 5.25 -4.97
N TYR A 148 17.84 5.35 -5.71
CA TYR A 148 18.05 6.44 -6.66
C TYR A 148 17.04 6.40 -7.79
N ALA A 149 16.82 5.24 -8.40
CA ALA A 149 15.93 5.11 -9.54
C ALA A 149 14.50 5.54 -9.21
N PHE A 150 13.91 5.02 -8.14
CA PHE A 150 12.55 5.38 -7.74
C PHE A 150 12.44 6.80 -7.21
N LEU A 151 13.46 7.30 -6.52
CA LEU A 151 13.50 8.69 -6.06
C LEU A 151 13.55 9.67 -7.24
N ILE A 152 14.43 9.44 -8.21
CA ILE A 152 14.54 10.27 -9.42
C ILE A 152 13.23 10.23 -10.23
N ASN A 153 12.61 9.05 -10.38
CA ASN A 153 11.31 8.94 -11.03
C ASN A 153 10.23 9.76 -10.34
N ALA A 154 10.09 9.63 -9.02
CA ALA A 154 9.11 10.40 -8.25
C ALA A 154 9.33 11.91 -8.35
N ILE A 155 10.59 12.35 -8.36
CA ILE A 155 10.94 13.77 -8.53
C ILE A 155 10.61 14.24 -9.95
N ASN A 156 10.84 13.43 -10.97
CA ASN A 156 10.48 13.75 -12.36
C ASN A 156 8.96 13.85 -12.52
N ASP A 157 8.19 12.91 -11.94
CA ASP A 157 6.72 12.96 -11.94
C ASP A 157 6.20 14.26 -11.31
N LEU A 158 6.78 14.67 -10.17
CA LEU A 158 6.45 15.95 -9.53
C LEU A 158 6.88 17.13 -10.39
N SER A 159 8.07 17.10 -11.01
CA SER A 159 8.57 18.16 -11.86
C SER A 159 7.65 18.41 -13.06
N GLU A 160 7.21 17.36 -13.71
CA GLU A 160 6.31 17.44 -14.88
C GLU A 160 4.95 18.03 -14.51
N LYS A 161 4.39 17.65 -13.36
CA LYS A 161 3.05 18.10 -12.92
C LYS A 161 3.06 19.50 -12.33
N THR A 162 4.12 19.87 -11.62
CA THR A 162 4.22 21.19 -10.98
C THR A 162 4.94 22.23 -11.82
N MET A 163 5.59 21.81 -12.91
CA MET A 163 6.49 22.64 -13.74
C MET A 163 7.59 23.32 -12.91
N SER A 164 8.01 22.70 -11.81
CA SER A 164 8.98 23.25 -10.87
C SER A 164 10.40 22.92 -11.24
N PHE A 165 11.22 23.94 -11.53
CA PHE A 165 12.65 23.79 -11.78
C PHE A 165 13.43 23.21 -10.58
N LYS A 166 12.98 23.46 -9.34
CA LYS A 166 13.57 22.87 -8.14
C LYS A 166 13.65 21.34 -8.22
N TYR A 167 12.56 20.69 -8.65
CA TYR A 167 12.50 19.23 -8.79
C TYR A 167 13.42 18.76 -9.94
N LYS A 168 13.40 19.46 -11.07
CA LYS A 168 14.26 19.13 -12.20
C LYS A 168 15.74 19.18 -11.83
N ASP A 169 16.19 20.25 -11.17
CA ASP A 169 17.57 20.41 -10.74
C ASP A 169 18.00 19.33 -9.75
N LEU A 170 17.10 18.97 -8.83
CA LEU A 170 17.32 17.89 -7.88
C LEU A 170 17.46 16.53 -8.57
N ALA A 171 16.60 16.22 -9.54
CA ALA A 171 16.69 14.98 -10.31
C ALA A 171 18.02 14.88 -11.06
N ILE A 172 18.46 15.98 -11.71
CA ILE A 172 19.76 16.05 -12.40
C ILE A 172 20.92 15.83 -11.44
N LYS A 173 20.87 16.44 -10.25
CA LYS A 173 21.90 16.24 -9.22
C LYS A 173 21.99 14.77 -8.82
N LEU A 174 20.86 14.16 -8.43
CA LEU A 174 20.82 12.77 -7.99
C LEU A 174 21.23 11.77 -9.08
N SER A 175 20.91 12.06 -10.34
CA SER A 175 21.35 11.21 -11.47
C SER A 175 22.87 11.22 -11.71
N LYS A 176 23.58 12.18 -11.17
CA LYS A 176 25.05 12.23 -11.23
C LYS A 176 25.72 11.58 -10.02
N GLU A 177 24.96 11.38 -8.95
CA GLU A 177 25.43 10.75 -7.71
C GLU A 177 25.21 9.23 -7.74
N ALA A 178 24.22 8.73 -8.54
CA ALA A 178 23.90 7.32 -8.75
C ALA A 178 24.96 6.62 -9.62
#